data_8a7a2ba4e1f1f4be824bc5a80b16e66d
#
_entry.id   8a7a2ba4e1f1f4be824bc5a80b16e66d
#
_cell.length_a   1.000
_cell.length_b   1.000
_cell.length_c   1.000
_cell.angle_alpha   90.00
_cell.angle_beta   90.00
_cell.angle_gamma   90.00
#
_symmetry.space_group_name_H-M   'P 1'
#
loop_
_entity.id
_entity.type
_entity.pdbx_description
1 polymer ?
#
loop_
_entity_poly.entity_id
_entity_poly.type
_entity_poly.pdbx_seq_one_letter_code
_entity_poly.pdbx_strand_id
1 'polypeptide(L)'
;MQKKISNIILILGAQWGDEGKGKITDFFSAKSDYVVRFQGGNNAGHTIILDKKVLKLHLIPSGVLHAKCHLVIGNGVVINPKVLIHEMGLLKKEGLKINLLISDRAHLIMPYHVDMDHHLTGFQDELAAGSTRSGIAPVYADKMYRHGPVSYTHLTLPTIYSV
;
A
#
# COMPACT_ATOMS: atom_id res chain seq x y z
N MET A 1 -5.18 -38.47 -2.89
CA MET A 1 -5.73 -37.43 -1.98
C MET A 1 -5.23 -36.07 -2.43
N GLN A 2 -6.04 -35.25 -3.10
CA GLN A 2 -5.69 -33.88 -3.37
C GLN A 2 -5.67 -33.12 -2.04
N LYS A 3 -4.50 -32.61 -1.67
CA LYS A 3 -4.30 -31.78 -0.48
C LYS A 3 -5.14 -30.51 -0.70
N LYS A 4 -6.20 -30.32 0.07
CA LYS A 4 -7.05 -29.14 0.04
C LYS A 4 -6.15 -27.96 0.40
N ILE A 5 -5.75 -27.16 -0.59
CA ILE A 5 -4.98 -25.94 -0.36
C ILE A 5 -5.88 -25.02 0.45
N SER A 6 -5.36 -24.43 1.50
CA SER A 6 -6.09 -23.42 2.28
C SER A 6 -6.59 -22.32 1.34
N ASN A 7 -7.82 -21.86 1.52
CA ASN A 7 -8.37 -20.74 0.74
C ASN A 7 -7.70 -19.39 1.08
N ILE A 8 -6.86 -19.35 2.11
CA ILE A 8 -6.16 -18.14 2.57
C ILE A 8 -4.69 -18.47 2.77
N ILE A 9 -3.82 -17.67 2.14
CA ILE A 9 -2.37 -17.71 2.32
C ILE A 9 -1.94 -16.38 2.93
N LEU A 10 -1.28 -16.44 4.09
CA LEU A 10 -0.69 -15.29 4.75
C LEU A 10 0.83 -15.29 4.54
N ILE A 11 1.35 -14.21 3.95
CA ILE A 11 2.79 -14.03 3.70
C ILE A 11 3.32 -12.97 4.65
N LEU A 12 4.20 -13.38 5.55
CA LEU A 12 4.85 -12.52 6.54
C LEU A 12 6.36 -12.53 6.34
N GLY A 13 7.01 -11.42 6.65
CA GLY A 13 8.46 -11.35 6.80
C GLY A 13 8.84 -11.67 8.24
N ALA A 14 9.86 -12.51 8.42
CA ALA A 14 10.39 -12.90 9.72
C ALA A 14 11.70 -12.15 10.06
N GLN A 15 12.14 -11.23 9.21
CA GLN A 15 13.40 -10.50 9.34
C GLN A 15 13.20 -8.98 9.15
N TRP A 16 14.26 -8.28 8.82
CA TRP A 16 14.32 -6.81 8.80
C TRP A 16 13.83 -6.14 7.51
N GLY A 17 13.26 -6.86 6.59
CA GLY A 17 12.86 -6.40 5.26
C GLY A 17 13.64 -7.13 4.15
N ASP A 18 13.30 -6.84 2.91
CA ASP A 18 13.95 -7.37 1.69
C ASP A 18 13.98 -8.91 1.54
N GLU A 19 13.12 -9.63 2.30
CA GLU A 19 13.01 -11.10 2.21
C GLU A 19 12.34 -11.59 0.91
N GLY A 20 11.93 -10.67 0.04
CA GLY A 20 11.29 -11.01 -1.22
C GLY A 20 9.79 -11.30 -1.12
N LYS A 21 9.10 -10.79 -0.08
CA LYS A 21 7.64 -10.96 0.09
C LYS A 21 6.86 -10.61 -1.17
N GLY A 22 7.21 -9.52 -1.85
CA GLY A 22 6.55 -9.09 -3.08
C GLY A 22 6.60 -10.14 -4.18
N LYS A 23 7.76 -10.78 -4.38
CA LYS A 23 7.96 -11.85 -5.37
C LYS A 23 7.13 -13.10 -5.04
N ILE A 24 7.11 -13.49 -3.77
CA ILE A 24 6.33 -14.64 -3.31
C ILE A 24 4.82 -14.35 -3.45
N THR A 25 4.39 -13.14 -3.11
CA THR A 25 3.00 -12.71 -3.29
C THR A 25 2.60 -12.77 -4.77
N ASP A 26 3.43 -12.25 -5.66
CA ASP A 26 3.17 -12.29 -7.11
C ASP A 26 3.06 -13.74 -7.63
N PHE A 27 3.94 -14.63 -7.17
CA PHE A 27 3.88 -16.05 -7.53
C PHE A 27 2.54 -16.70 -7.15
N PHE A 28 2.02 -16.42 -5.95
CA PHE A 28 0.73 -16.97 -5.51
C PHE A 28 -0.45 -16.24 -6.15
N SER A 29 -0.31 -14.98 -6.55
CA SER A 29 -1.38 -14.19 -7.14
C SER A 29 -1.90 -14.73 -8.47
N ALA A 30 -1.06 -15.48 -9.20
CA ALA A 30 -1.45 -16.18 -10.42
C ALA A 30 -2.62 -17.17 -10.23
N LYS A 31 -2.82 -17.67 -9.00
CA LYS A 31 -3.86 -18.65 -8.62
C LYS A 31 -4.81 -18.11 -7.55
N SER A 32 -4.80 -16.81 -7.30
CA SER A 32 -5.60 -16.18 -6.26
C SER A 32 -6.67 -15.27 -6.86
N ASP A 33 -7.84 -15.24 -6.25
CA ASP A 33 -8.89 -14.31 -6.62
C ASP A 33 -8.61 -12.89 -6.08
N TYR A 34 -7.98 -12.83 -4.91
CA TYR A 34 -7.66 -11.57 -4.23
C TYR A 34 -6.22 -11.56 -3.71
N VAL A 35 -5.56 -10.42 -3.85
CA VAL A 35 -4.31 -10.11 -3.15
C VAL A 35 -4.54 -8.90 -2.26
N VAL A 36 -4.40 -9.10 -0.96
CA VAL A 36 -4.68 -8.07 0.05
C VAL A 36 -3.40 -7.59 0.68
N ARG A 37 -3.10 -6.30 0.54
CA ARG A 37 -2.12 -5.62 1.37
C ARG A 37 -2.84 -5.12 2.62
N PHE A 38 -2.53 -5.68 3.76
CA PHE A 38 -3.29 -5.42 4.98
C PHE A 38 -2.67 -4.36 5.89
N GLN A 39 -1.39 -4.00 5.71
CA GLN A 39 -0.70 -2.99 6.52
C GLN A 39 0.48 -2.34 5.78
N GLY A 40 1.09 -1.32 6.42
CA GLY A 40 2.23 -0.59 5.89
C GLY A 40 1.80 0.64 5.08
N GLY A 41 2.73 1.20 4.34
CA GLY A 41 2.52 2.39 3.52
C GLY A 41 3.50 2.43 2.35
N ASN A 42 3.79 3.62 1.86
CA ASN A 42 4.70 3.84 0.74
C ASN A 42 6.19 3.89 1.13
N ASN A 43 6.53 3.57 2.37
CA ASN A 43 7.92 3.50 2.87
C ASN A 43 8.68 2.27 2.38
N ALA A 44 7.99 1.20 1.99
CA ALA A 44 8.59 0.00 1.43
C ALA A 44 8.15 -0.16 -0.02
N GLY A 45 9.05 -0.61 -0.89
CA GLY A 45 8.75 -0.84 -2.30
C GLY A 45 8.90 -2.31 -2.68
N HIS A 46 8.28 -2.68 -3.78
CA HIS A 46 8.53 -3.95 -4.46
C HIS A 46 8.71 -3.73 -5.94
N THR A 47 9.51 -4.57 -6.54
CA THR A 47 9.87 -4.48 -7.95
C THR A 47 9.09 -5.52 -8.74
N ILE A 48 8.49 -5.09 -9.83
CA ILE A 48 7.81 -5.95 -10.81
C ILE A 48 8.59 -5.86 -12.11
N ILE A 49 8.83 -7.00 -12.73
CA ILE A 49 9.50 -7.08 -14.02
C ILE A 49 8.45 -7.43 -15.08
N LEU A 50 8.24 -6.51 -16.03
CA LEU A 50 7.36 -6.69 -17.18
C LEU A 50 8.22 -6.70 -18.44
N ASP A 51 8.43 -7.87 -19.02
CA ASP A 51 9.36 -8.10 -20.12
C ASP A 51 10.77 -7.58 -19.79
N LYS A 52 11.17 -6.46 -20.43
CA LYS A 52 12.46 -5.78 -20.18
C LYS A 52 12.36 -4.55 -19.29
N LYS A 53 11.13 -4.21 -18.79
CA LYS A 53 10.89 -3.03 -17.97
C LYS A 53 10.82 -3.41 -16.51
N VAL A 54 11.35 -2.54 -15.68
CA VAL A 54 11.34 -2.67 -14.22
C VAL A 54 10.42 -1.60 -13.65
N LEU A 55 9.32 -2.02 -13.04
CA LEU A 55 8.38 -1.14 -12.35
C LEU A 55 8.59 -1.26 -10.84
N LYS A 56 8.77 -0.13 -10.18
CA LYS A 56 8.83 -0.05 -8.70
C LYS A 56 7.50 0.48 -8.19
N LEU A 57 6.82 -0.31 -7.38
CA LEU A 57 5.57 0.05 -6.72
C LEU A 57 5.76 0.07 -5.20
N HIS A 58 5.05 0.98 -4.53
CA HIS A 58 5.14 1.17 -3.08
C HIS A 58 3.80 0.92 -2.37
N LEU A 59 2.67 1.22 -3.01
CA LEU A 59 1.33 1.07 -2.43
C LEU A 59 0.52 -0.05 -3.05
N ILE A 60 0.49 -0.13 -4.36
CA ILE A 60 -0.33 -1.13 -5.06
C ILE A 60 0.21 -2.52 -4.75
N PRO A 61 -0.65 -3.48 -4.33
CA PRO A 61 -0.21 -4.84 -4.01
C PRO A 61 0.48 -5.54 -5.17
N SER A 62 1.40 -6.47 -4.88
CA SER A 62 1.96 -7.37 -5.90
C SER A 62 0.84 -8.21 -6.54
N GLY A 63 1.02 -8.60 -7.80
CA GLY A 63 -0.02 -9.34 -8.54
C GLY A 63 -0.67 -8.53 -9.66
N VAL A 64 -0.19 -7.31 -9.93
CA VAL A 64 -0.69 -6.44 -11.02
C VAL A 64 -0.57 -7.07 -12.41
N LEU A 65 0.27 -8.08 -12.58
CA LEU A 65 0.44 -8.81 -13.84
C LEU A 65 -0.70 -9.81 -14.10
N HIS A 66 -1.51 -10.09 -13.09
CA HIS A 66 -2.57 -11.09 -13.17
C HIS A 66 -3.95 -10.41 -13.25
N ALA A 67 -4.43 -10.17 -14.46
CA ALA A 67 -5.64 -9.39 -14.74
C ALA A 67 -6.93 -9.92 -14.09
N LYS A 68 -6.97 -11.20 -13.69
CA LYS A 68 -8.13 -11.81 -13.00
C LYS A 68 -8.10 -11.58 -11.49
N CYS A 69 -6.97 -11.17 -10.95
CA CYS A 69 -6.79 -10.97 -9.52
C CYS A 69 -7.29 -9.60 -9.08
N HIS A 70 -8.10 -9.55 -8.04
CA HIS A 70 -8.49 -8.31 -7.39
C HIS A 70 -7.40 -7.87 -6.42
N LEU A 71 -6.89 -6.66 -6.59
CA LEU A 71 -5.90 -6.07 -5.69
C LEU A 71 -6.63 -5.26 -4.62
N VAL A 72 -6.32 -5.49 -3.36
CA VAL A 72 -7.00 -4.83 -2.25
C VAL A 72 -6.00 -4.09 -1.36
N ILE A 73 -6.24 -2.81 -1.14
CA ILE A 73 -5.58 -2.03 -0.10
C ILE A 73 -6.50 -2.02 1.12
N GLY A 74 -6.09 -2.75 2.17
CA GLY A 74 -6.86 -2.91 3.38
C GLY A 74 -6.79 -1.70 4.32
N ASN A 75 -7.62 -1.71 5.35
CA ASN A 75 -7.73 -0.61 6.31
C ASN A 75 -6.48 -0.36 7.16
N GLY A 76 -5.61 -1.36 7.30
CA GLY A 76 -4.33 -1.21 8.00
C GLY A 76 -3.25 -0.47 7.20
N VAL A 77 -3.46 -0.25 5.91
CA VAL A 77 -2.54 0.51 5.06
C VAL A 77 -2.77 2.01 5.27
N VAL A 78 -1.66 2.77 5.24
CA VAL A 78 -1.70 4.23 5.18
C VAL A 78 -1.31 4.67 3.76
N ILE A 79 -2.14 5.50 3.15
CA ILE A 79 -2.11 5.79 1.72
C ILE A 79 -1.62 7.22 1.48
N ASN A 80 -0.54 7.37 0.73
CA ASN A 80 -0.19 8.65 0.13
C ASN A 80 -0.93 8.77 -1.22
N PRO A 81 -1.90 9.69 -1.35
CA PRO A 81 -2.69 9.82 -2.58
C PRO A 81 -1.86 10.15 -3.81
N LYS A 82 -0.81 10.96 -3.66
CA LYS A 82 0.08 11.32 -4.77
C LYS A 82 0.83 10.10 -5.30
N VAL A 83 1.35 9.26 -4.40
CA VAL A 83 2.05 8.03 -4.76
C VAL A 83 1.10 7.05 -5.43
N LEU A 84 -0.11 6.87 -4.87
CA LEU A 84 -1.11 5.97 -5.44
C LEU A 84 -1.51 6.36 -6.86
N ILE A 85 -1.83 7.65 -7.08
CA ILE A 85 -2.21 8.17 -8.40
C ILE A 85 -1.06 8.01 -9.41
N HIS A 86 0.18 8.27 -8.95
CA HIS A 86 1.36 8.08 -9.78
C HIS A 86 1.52 6.62 -10.22
N GLU A 87 1.43 5.68 -9.28
CA GLU A 87 1.54 4.23 -9.58
C GLU A 87 0.44 3.75 -10.52
N MET A 88 -0.81 4.17 -10.29
CA MET A 88 -1.93 3.87 -11.19
C MET A 88 -1.66 4.41 -12.61
N GLY A 89 -1.10 5.62 -12.71
CA GLY A 89 -0.72 6.24 -13.98
C GLY A 89 0.38 5.46 -14.70
N LEU A 90 1.40 4.98 -13.98
CA LEU A 90 2.46 4.12 -14.54
C LEU A 90 1.89 2.82 -15.11
N LEU A 91 1.07 2.12 -14.33
CA LEU A 91 0.47 0.86 -14.75
C LEU A 91 -0.45 1.03 -15.96
N LYS A 92 -1.22 2.12 -16.01
CA LYS A 92 -2.06 2.47 -17.16
C LYS A 92 -1.23 2.74 -18.43
N LYS A 93 -0.10 3.44 -18.31
CA LYS A 93 0.83 3.68 -19.44
C LYS A 93 1.42 2.40 -20.00
N GLU A 94 1.64 1.39 -19.16
CA GLU A 94 2.10 0.07 -19.59
C GLU A 94 0.96 -0.84 -20.10
N GLY A 95 -0.27 -0.31 -20.24
CA GLY A 95 -1.42 -1.07 -20.72
C GLY A 95 -1.98 -2.09 -19.72
N LEU A 96 -1.54 -2.05 -18.47
CA LEU A 96 -1.99 -2.97 -17.43
C LEU A 96 -3.36 -2.54 -16.91
N LYS A 97 -4.30 -3.47 -16.94
CA LYS A 97 -5.65 -3.30 -16.42
C LYS A 97 -5.67 -3.83 -14.98
N ILE A 98 -5.77 -2.94 -14.01
CA ILE A 98 -5.82 -3.32 -12.60
C ILE A 98 -7.24 -3.21 -12.06
N ASN A 99 -7.63 -4.18 -11.25
CA ASN A 99 -8.85 -4.16 -10.48
C ASN A 99 -8.49 -3.88 -9.02
N LEU A 100 -8.44 -2.58 -8.66
CA LEU A 100 -8.00 -2.11 -7.36
C LEU A 100 -9.19 -1.72 -6.50
N LEU A 101 -9.29 -2.34 -5.34
CA LEU A 101 -10.22 -2.01 -4.28
C LEU A 101 -9.47 -1.35 -3.12
N ILE A 102 -10.03 -0.31 -2.57
CA ILE A 102 -9.41 0.44 -1.46
C ILE A 102 -10.41 0.46 -0.31
N SER A 103 -9.95 0.09 0.88
CA SER A 103 -10.79 0.21 2.08
C SER A 103 -11.14 1.67 2.35
N ASP A 104 -12.40 1.93 2.60
CA ASP A 104 -12.93 3.23 3.02
C ASP A 104 -12.33 3.73 4.35
N ARG A 105 -11.80 2.83 5.17
CA ARG A 105 -11.17 3.10 6.46
C ARG A 105 -9.65 3.24 6.41
N ALA A 106 -9.03 3.18 5.22
CA ALA A 106 -7.61 3.41 5.09
C ALA A 106 -7.30 4.89 5.33
N HIS A 107 -6.32 5.18 6.21
CA HIS A 107 -5.91 6.56 6.50
C HIS A 107 -5.08 7.15 5.38
N LEU A 108 -5.25 8.45 5.18
CA LEU A 108 -4.52 9.21 4.16
C LEU A 108 -3.32 9.92 4.77
N ILE A 109 -2.17 9.80 4.13
CA ILE A 109 -0.98 10.58 4.45
C ILE A 109 -1.17 11.96 3.82
N MET A 110 -1.35 12.95 4.68
CA MET A 110 -1.48 14.35 4.30
C MET A 110 -0.11 15.05 4.32
N PRO A 111 0.05 16.22 3.67
CA PRO A 111 1.31 16.94 3.70
C PRO A 111 1.85 17.21 5.10
N TYR A 112 0.99 17.58 6.05
CA TYR A 112 1.39 17.83 7.44
C TYR A 112 1.98 16.60 8.14
N HIS A 113 1.57 15.38 7.79
CA HIS A 113 2.19 14.17 8.33
C HIS A 113 3.65 14.04 7.86
N VAL A 114 3.91 14.41 6.61
CA VAL A 114 5.26 14.40 6.06
C VAL A 114 6.13 15.45 6.76
N ASP A 115 5.58 16.66 6.95
CA ASP A 115 6.28 17.74 7.65
C ASP A 115 6.57 17.35 9.10
N MET A 116 5.60 16.76 9.82
CA MET A 116 5.79 16.25 11.16
C MET A 116 6.89 15.17 11.22
N ASP A 117 6.91 14.23 10.27
CA ASP A 117 7.91 13.16 10.23
C ASP A 117 9.32 13.74 10.02
N HIS A 118 9.45 14.75 9.18
CA HIS A 118 10.71 15.48 9.00
C HIS A 118 11.18 16.15 10.29
N HIS A 119 10.28 16.87 10.99
CA HIS A 119 10.61 17.55 12.23
C HIS A 119 10.96 16.55 13.36
N LEU A 120 10.12 15.54 13.57
CA LEU A 120 10.36 14.52 14.59
C LEU A 120 11.69 13.79 14.37
N THR A 121 12.01 13.44 13.12
CA THR A 121 13.29 12.80 12.79
C THR A 121 14.47 13.72 13.07
N GLY A 122 14.31 15.03 12.84
CA GLY A 122 15.34 16.03 13.15
C GLY A 122 15.61 16.18 14.65
N PHE A 123 14.59 16.01 15.50
CA PHE A 123 14.76 16.04 16.96
C PHE A 123 15.35 14.74 17.54
N GLN A 124 15.15 13.61 16.89
CA GLN A 124 15.59 12.30 17.38
C GLN A 124 17.06 12.01 17.06
N ASP A 125 17.65 12.75 16.12
CA ASP A 125 19.04 12.63 15.69
C ASP A 125 19.52 11.17 15.58
N GLU A 126 20.46 10.72 16.39
CA GLU A 126 20.99 9.34 16.41
C GLU A 126 19.93 8.29 16.82
N LEU A 127 18.87 8.68 17.52
CA LEU A 127 17.76 7.80 17.89
C LEU A 127 16.72 7.63 16.78
N ALA A 128 16.83 8.38 15.69
CA ALA A 128 15.96 8.25 14.53
C ALA A 128 16.15 6.87 13.90
N ALA A 129 15.23 5.94 14.16
CA ALA A 129 15.27 4.54 13.70
C ALA A 129 15.04 4.44 12.18
N GLY A 130 15.90 5.05 11.36
CA GLY A 130 15.88 4.93 9.90
C GLY A 130 14.56 5.37 9.26
N SER A 131 13.93 6.45 9.75
CA SER A 131 12.71 6.98 9.15
C SER A 131 12.93 7.33 7.67
N THR A 132 11.98 6.90 6.83
CA THR A 132 11.94 7.29 5.40
C THR A 132 11.40 8.71 5.20
N ARG A 133 11.02 9.41 6.26
CA ARG A 133 10.41 10.75 6.25
C ARG A 133 9.20 10.87 5.31
N SER A 134 8.44 9.78 5.23
CA SER A 134 7.28 9.67 4.33
C SER A 134 5.94 9.89 5.04
N GLY A 135 5.97 10.35 6.30
CA GLY A 135 4.79 10.62 7.11
C GLY A 135 4.13 9.37 7.70
N ILE A 136 4.82 8.22 7.68
CA ILE A 136 4.24 6.94 8.10
C ILE A 136 3.96 6.93 9.60
N ALA A 137 4.93 7.29 10.43
CA ALA A 137 4.79 7.26 11.88
C ALA A 137 3.70 8.24 12.37
N PRO A 138 3.66 9.52 11.95
CA PRO A 138 2.60 10.45 12.34
C PRO A 138 1.20 9.98 11.95
N VAL A 139 1.00 9.47 10.72
CA VAL A 139 -0.33 9.02 10.31
C VAL A 139 -0.78 7.75 11.03
N TYR A 140 0.14 6.86 11.43
CA TYR A 140 -0.21 5.73 12.29
C TYR A 140 -0.55 6.18 13.71
N ALA A 141 0.11 7.21 14.24
CA ALA A 141 -0.26 7.82 15.51
C ALA A 141 -1.70 8.35 15.44
N ASP A 142 -2.03 9.16 14.43
CA ASP A 142 -3.38 9.66 14.21
C ASP A 142 -4.41 8.53 14.10
N LYS A 143 -4.07 7.47 13.36
CA LYS A 143 -4.92 6.29 13.24
C LYS A 143 -5.22 5.63 14.59
N MET A 144 -4.21 5.48 15.45
CA MET A 144 -4.37 4.90 16.78
C MET A 144 -5.17 5.81 17.72
N TYR A 145 -4.98 7.13 17.63
CA TYR A 145 -5.78 8.13 18.33
C TYR A 145 -7.19 8.32 17.74
N ARG A 146 -7.52 7.63 16.65
CA ARG A 146 -8.78 7.76 15.89
C ARG A 146 -8.99 9.17 15.31
N HIS A 147 -7.91 9.80 14.94
CA HIS A 147 -7.89 11.10 14.27
C HIS A 147 -7.45 10.93 12.81
N GLY A 148 -7.45 12.03 12.08
CA GLY A 148 -6.93 12.07 10.73
C GLY A 148 -7.92 11.63 9.65
N PRO A 149 -7.60 11.95 8.41
CA PRO A 149 -8.45 11.71 7.26
C PRO A 149 -8.40 10.24 6.84
N VAL A 150 -9.57 9.69 6.56
CA VAL A 150 -9.72 8.37 5.93
C VAL A 150 -10.18 8.52 4.49
N SER A 151 -9.99 7.48 3.69
CA SER A 151 -10.25 7.51 2.24
C SER A 151 -11.72 7.84 1.92
N TYR A 152 -12.66 7.37 2.72
CA TYR A 152 -14.08 7.65 2.54
C TYR A 152 -14.45 9.13 2.77
N THR A 153 -14.07 9.70 3.90
CA THR A 153 -14.56 11.01 4.32
C THR A 153 -14.01 12.19 3.51
N HIS A 154 -12.90 12.01 2.82
CA HIS A 154 -12.20 13.10 2.14
C HIS A 154 -12.14 12.94 0.62
N LEU A 155 -12.29 11.74 0.09
CA LEU A 155 -12.31 11.50 -1.34
C LEU A 155 -13.72 11.45 -1.95
N THR A 156 -14.77 11.33 -1.11
CA THR A 156 -16.17 11.19 -1.58
C THR A 156 -17.08 12.35 -1.18
N LEU A 157 -16.56 13.39 -0.56
CA LEU A 157 -17.34 14.55 -0.09
C LEU A 157 -18.26 15.23 -1.11
N PRO A 158 -17.98 15.28 -2.41
CA PRO A 158 -18.89 15.89 -3.37
C PRO A 158 -20.21 15.16 -3.58
N THR A 159 -20.31 13.90 -3.19
CA THR A 159 -21.47 13.04 -3.51
C THR A 159 -22.56 13.05 -2.43
N ILE A 160 -22.30 13.56 -1.23
CA ILE A 160 -23.23 13.49 -0.09
C ILE A 160 -24.21 14.67 -0.07
N TYR A 161 -24.00 15.71 -0.87
CA TYR A 161 -24.83 16.90 -0.88
C TYR A 161 -25.74 17.04 -2.12
N SER A 162 -25.94 15.99 -2.87
CA SER A 162 -26.98 15.95 -3.90
C SER A 162 -28.19 15.20 -3.37
N VAL A 163 -28.92 15.81 -2.45
CA VAL A 163 -30.31 15.49 -2.12
C VAL A 163 -31.11 16.75 -2.38
#